data_ef0ac0c9ade1a10dca226901b3728645
#
_entry.id   ef0ac0c9ade1a10dca226901b3728645
#
_cell.length_a   1.000
_cell.length_b   1.000
_cell.length_c   1.000
_cell.angle_alpha   90.00
_cell.angle_beta   90.00
_cell.angle_gamma   90.00
#
_symmetry.space_group_name_H-M   'P 1'
#
loop_
_entity.id
_entity.type
_entity.pdbx_description
1 polymer ?
#
loop_
_entity_poly.entity_id
_entity_poly.type
_entity_poly.pdbx_seq_one_letter_code
_entity_poly.pdbx_strand_id
1 'polypeptide(L)' 'MLKLEGVVEHVIYENPDTGYAVFEVDAGGTDIVVAGNVGSVDNGMSITAYGYMVNHPSYGEQFRAETC' A
#
# COMPACT_ATOMS: atom_id res chain seq x y z
N MET A 1 6.55 -10.56 -9.70
CA MET A 1 5.99 -9.61 -8.72
C MET A 1 6.80 -9.60 -7.44
N LEU A 2 6.97 -8.43 -6.86
CA LEU A 2 7.61 -8.30 -5.56
C LEU A 2 6.60 -8.57 -4.46
N LYS A 3 7.09 -9.04 -3.32
CA LYS A 3 6.28 -9.28 -2.14
C LYS A 3 6.62 -8.20 -1.09
N LEU A 4 5.59 -7.58 -0.53
CA LEU A 4 5.74 -6.60 0.53
C LEU A 4 4.96 -7.07 1.75
N GLU A 5 5.64 -7.17 2.89
CA GLU A 5 5.01 -7.52 4.15
C GLU A 5 5.23 -6.39 5.15
N GLY A 6 4.19 -6.06 5.89
CA GLY A 6 4.31 -5.03 6.90
C GLY A 6 3.00 -4.72 7.58
N VAL A 7 3.01 -3.63 8.34
CA VAL A 7 1.86 -3.17 9.13
C VAL A 7 1.41 -1.82 8.59
N VAL A 8 0.12 -1.67 8.37
CA VAL A 8 -0.46 -0.41 7.92
C VAL A 8 -0.34 0.61 9.04
N GLU A 9 0.37 1.71 8.78
CA GLU A 9 0.54 2.79 9.75
C GLU A 9 -0.50 3.88 9.58
N HIS A 10 -0.84 4.21 8.34
CA HIS A 10 -1.72 5.32 8.05
C HIS A 10 -2.39 5.14 6.69
N VAL A 11 -3.71 5.22 6.67
CA VAL A 11 -4.47 5.22 5.42
C VAL A 11 -4.59 6.66 4.94
N ILE A 12 -4.02 6.94 3.77
CA ILE A 12 -4.00 8.28 3.20
C ILE A 12 -5.29 8.57 2.44
N TYR A 13 -5.75 7.59 1.67
CA TYR A 13 -6.93 7.72 0.85
C TYR A 13 -7.58 6.36 0.67
N GLU A 14 -8.90 6.34 0.68
CA GLU A 14 -9.65 5.11 0.45
C GLU A 14 -10.93 5.44 -0.29
N ASN A 15 -11.20 4.70 -1.37
CA ASN A 15 -12.45 4.81 -2.11
C ASN A 15 -13.26 3.54 -1.88
N PRO A 16 -14.31 3.59 -1.05
CA PRO A 16 -15.09 2.39 -0.72
C PRO A 16 -15.87 1.81 -1.90
N ASP A 17 -16.13 2.62 -2.92
CA ASP A 17 -16.90 2.16 -4.08
C ASP A 17 -16.06 1.26 -4.98
N THR A 18 -14.76 1.52 -5.10
CA THR A 18 -13.87 0.77 -5.97
C THR A 18 -12.93 -0.16 -5.23
N GLY A 19 -12.73 0.06 -3.93
CA GLY A 19 -11.73 -0.65 -3.15
C GLY A 19 -10.32 -0.12 -3.34
N TYR A 20 -10.16 0.99 -4.07
CA TYR A 20 -8.84 1.60 -4.26
C TYR A 20 -8.41 2.29 -2.97
N ALA A 21 -7.19 2.07 -2.57
CA ALA A 21 -6.64 2.69 -1.36
C ALA A 21 -5.19 3.08 -1.55
N VAL A 22 -4.79 4.12 -0.82
CA VAL A 22 -3.39 4.55 -0.72
C VAL A 22 -3.06 4.63 0.76
N PHE A 23 -2.02 3.94 1.18
CA PHE A 23 -1.68 3.85 2.60
C PHE A 23 -0.19 3.64 2.78
N GLU A 24 0.29 4.01 3.97
CA GLU A 24 1.67 3.80 4.36
C GLU A 24 1.82 2.51 5.15
N VAL A 25 2.84 1.74 4.81
CA VAL A 25 3.15 0.46 5.45
C VAL A 25 4.53 0.54 6.06
N ASP A 26 4.64 0.12 7.31
CA ASP A 26 5.94 -0.09 7.95
C ASP A 26 6.42 -1.49 7.57
N ALA A 27 7.43 -1.53 6.72
CA ALA A 27 8.02 -2.78 6.24
C ALA A 27 9.41 -2.97 6.84
N GLY A 28 9.45 -3.30 8.12
CA GLY A 28 10.71 -3.55 8.82
C GLY A 28 11.51 -2.29 9.10
N GLY A 29 10.84 -1.21 9.49
CA GLY A 29 11.49 0.05 9.83
C GLY A 29 11.56 1.05 8.69
N THR A 30 11.08 0.68 7.51
CA THR A 30 11.00 1.56 6.35
C THR A 30 9.55 1.77 5.98
N ASP A 31 9.14 3.03 5.83
CA ASP A 31 7.77 3.36 5.43
C ASP A 31 7.67 3.35 3.92
N ILE A 32 6.71 2.58 3.41
CA ILE A 32 6.48 2.46 1.97
C ILE A 32 5.03 2.83 1.69
N VAL A 33 4.83 3.71 0.71
CA VAL A 33 3.48 4.05 0.25
C VAL A 33 3.01 2.96 -0.70
N VAL A 34 1.83 2.42 -0.40
CA VAL A 34 1.20 1.36 -1.19
C VAL A 34 -0.08 1.91 -1.81
N ALA A 35 -0.29 1.64 -3.07
CA ALA A 35 -1.50 2.04 -3.79
C ALA A 35 -2.03 0.88 -4.62
N GLY A 36 -3.34 0.71 -4.61
CA GLY A 36 -4.00 -0.31 -5.43
C GLY A 36 -5.41 -0.64 -4.99
N ASN A 37 -6.06 -1.52 -5.73
CA ASN A 37 -7.40 -2.00 -5.39
C ASN A 37 -7.28 -3.17 -4.42
N VAL A 38 -7.10 -2.84 -3.16
CA VAL A 38 -6.83 -3.84 -2.11
C VAL A 38 -8.02 -4.08 -1.17
N GLY A 39 -9.10 -3.33 -1.36
CA GLY A 39 -10.26 -3.40 -0.48
C GLY A 39 -10.07 -2.56 0.77
N SER A 40 -10.70 -2.97 1.85
CA SER A 40 -10.63 -2.22 3.12
C SER A 40 -9.32 -2.50 3.84
N VAL A 41 -8.65 -1.43 4.25
CA VAL A 41 -7.45 -1.51 5.09
C VAL A 41 -7.62 -0.56 6.27
N ASP A 42 -7.08 -0.95 7.40
CA ASP A 42 -7.14 -0.15 8.63
C ASP A 42 -5.75 0.00 9.23
N ASN A 43 -5.57 1.08 9.99
CA ASN A 43 -4.32 1.30 10.72
C ASN A 43 -4.08 0.13 11.68
N GLY A 44 -2.86 -0.36 11.70
CA GLY A 44 -2.46 -1.48 12.56
C GLY A 44 -2.67 -2.86 11.93
N MET A 45 -3.26 -2.92 10.73
CA MET A 45 -3.49 -4.18 10.04
C MET A 45 -2.17 -4.72 9.46
N SER A 46 -1.90 -6.00 9.67
CA SER A 46 -0.78 -6.67 9.01
C SER A 46 -1.19 -7.09 7.62
N ILE A 47 -0.36 -6.78 6.64
CA ILE A 47 -0.66 -7.10 5.25
C ILE A 47 0.51 -7.80 4.57
N THR A 48 0.17 -8.55 3.53
CA THR A 48 1.12 -9.08 2.56
C THR A 48 0.59 -8.68 1.18
N ALA A 49 1.36 -7.90 0.45
CA ALA A 49 0.96 -7.41 -0.86
C ALA A 49 1.94 -7.88 -1.93
N TYR A 50 1.45 -8.08 -3.13
CA TYR A 50 2.26 -8.46 -4.28
C TYR A 50 2.07 -7.43 -5.38
N GLY A 51 3.15 -6.98 -5.95
CA GLY A 51 3.09 -5.97 -6.99
C GLY A 51 4.47 -5.49 -7.41
N TYR A 52 4.57 -4.22 -7.73
CA TYR A 52 5.79 -3.63 -8.29
C TYR A 52 6.04 -2.24 -7.72
N MET A 53 7.31 -1.88 -7.63
CA MET A 53 7.68 -0.50 -7.33
C MET A 53 7.47 0.35 -8.59
N VAL A 54 6.81 1.48 -8.43
CA VAL A 54 6.61 2.44 -9.51
C VAL A 54 7.07 3.81 -9.04
N ASN A 55 7.51 4.63 -9.97
CA ASN A 55 7.98 5.98 -9.67
C ASN A 55 6.91 6.98 -10.09
N HIS A 56 6.22 7.55 -9.10
CA HIS A 56 5.18 8.53 -9.36
C HIS A 56 5.83 9.90 -9.56
N PRO A 57 5.45 10.65 -10.61
CA PRO A 57 6.10 11.94 -10.90
C PRO A 57 5.99 12.96 -9.78
N SER A 58 4.93 12.92 -8.99
CA SER A 58 4.70 13.90 -7.91
C SER A 58 5.09 13.39 -6.53
N TYR A 59 4.97 12.08 -6.27
CA TYR A 59 5.11 11.52 -4.93
C TYR A 59 6.33 10.62 -4.77
N GLY A 60 7.09 10.37 -5.84
CA GLY A 60 8.25 9.51 -5.77
C GLY A 60 7.87 8.03 -5.84
N GLU A 61 8.66 7.19 -5.18
CA GLU A 61 8.46 5.74 -5.25
C GLU A 61 7.23 5.29 -4.47
N GLN A 62 6.45 4.42 -5.10
CA GLN A 62 5.29 3.80 -4.49
C GLN A 62 5.28 2.31 -4.84
N PHE A 63 4.71 1.51 -3.96
CA PHE A 63 4.45 0.11 -4.24
C PHE A 63 3.04 -0.01 -4.81
N ARG A 64 2.96 -0.44 -6.06
CA ARG A 64 1.68 -0.64 -6.71
C ARG A 64 1.23 -2.08 -6.47
N ALA A 65 0.23 -2.25 -5.63
CA ALA A 65 -0.27 -3.56 -5.27
C ALA A 65 -1.20 -4.10 -6.34
N GLU A 66 -0.89 -5.30 -6.84
CA GLU A 66 -1.79 -6.04 -7.73
C GLU A 66 -2.75 -6.88 -6.90
N THR A 67 -2.23 -7.45 -5.80
CA THR A 67 -3.03 -8.19 -4.83
C THR A 67 -2.55 -7.87 -3.42
N CYS A 68 -3.42 -8.12 -2.46
CA CYS A 68 -3.10 -7.88 -1.06
C CYS A 68 -3.78 -8.92 -0.16
#